data_adce645fdd92f110cb314c8d92b9da45
#
_entry.id   adce645fdd92f110cb314c8d92b9da45
#
_cell.length_a   1.000
_cell.length_b   1.000
_cell.length_c   1.000
_cell.angle_alpha   90.00
_cell.angle_beta   90.00
_cell.angle_gamma   90.00
#
_symmetry.space_group_name_H-M   'P 1'
#
loop_
_entity.id
_entity.type
_entity.pdbx_description
1 polymer ?
#
loop_
_entity_poly.entity_id
_entity_poly.type
_entity_poly.pdbx_seq_one_letter_code
_entity_poly.pdbx_strand_id
1 'polypeptide(L)'
;MKITLKGLGAALCVALPLLAQVPANAATAAVTSMAATSSADQALVLRGAYLAQLGDCAACHTAPKGKPFAGGLPMNTPMGRIYTTNITPDAQTGIGGYTEGDFVRALREGVAQDGHNLYPAMPYPSYAKVNDDDAKALYAFFMHGVAPVQQANREPDIKWPLNMRWPLKLWNMVFLEKSAYRDKPGKDVAWNRGAYLVQGLGHCGSCHTPRGVAFQESALDESGSGFLSGALLDGWFASNLTGEHNEGLGRWSDEDLRTFLKTGANRHATAFGAMTSVINNSTQGMTDTDIAAVSTYLKSLPPAGGSGAPPYTYDAQATKVSLDRPANDAGARVYTAYCMHCHGVDGQGFAPMLAPLAGNPNVLAKDASSLINVTLNGTGDLVIDGVPSPFPMPSFAAVLSDQQIADVLSFVRAGWNNGAPAVGAAEVAKLRKSTQAAR
;
A
#
# COMPACT_ATOMS: atom_id res chain seq x y z
N MET A 1 80.05 9.16 18.10
CA MET A 1 79.58 8.83 19.46
C MET A 1 78.72 7.57 19.31
N LYS A 2 79.24 6.46 19.83
CA LYS A 2 78.69 5.11 19.72
C LYS A 2 77.45 4.96 20.60
N ILE A 3 76.34 4.46 20.07
CA ILE A 3 75.22 3.98 20.87
C ILE A 3 74.88 2.57 20.39
N THR A 4 75.01 1.66 21.33
CA THR A 4 74.83 0.21 21.23
C THR A 4 73.32 -0.22 21.18
N LEU A 5 73.02 -1.10 20.24
CA LEU A 5 71.77 -1.86 20.26
C LEU A 5 71.78 -2.94 21.38
N LYS A 6 70.76 -3.00 22.18
CA LYS A 6 70.43 -4.20 22.98
C LYS A 6 69.05 -4.68 22.53
N GLY A 7 69.02 -5.95 22.10
CA GLY A 7 67.83 -6.63 21.68
C GLY A 7 66.93 -7.03 22.85
N LEU A 8 65.63 -7.10 22.57
CA LEU A 8 64.65 -7.76 23.41
C LEU A 8 63.80 -8.69 22.51
N GLY A 9 63.81 -9.95 22.91
CA GLY A 9 63.11 -11.00 22.20
C GLY A 9 61.60 -10.89 22.26
N ALA A 10 60.96 -11.13 21.10
CA ALA A 10 59.52 -11.23 20.98
C ALA A 10 59.08 -12.63 21.35
N ALA A 11 58.31 -12.77 22.42
CA ALA A 11 57.55 -13.96 22.74
C ALA A 11 56.29 -14.04 21.91
N LEU A 12 56.21 -15.03 21.04
CA LEU A 12 55.06 -15.30 20.18
C LEU A 12 53.98 -16.05 21.01
N CYS A 13 52.99 -15.34 21.53
CA CYS A 13 51.78 -15.95 22.08
C CYS A 13 50.84 -16.36 20.96
N VAL A 14 50.80 -17.66 20.64
CA VAL A 14 49.78 -18.26 19.76
C VAL A 14 48.48 -18.35 20.57
N ALA A 15 47.55 -17.47 20.33
CA ALA A 15 46.18 -17.60 20.82
C ALA A 15 45.40 -18.54 19.88
N LEU A 16 45.12 -19.75 20.32
CA LEU A 16 44.12 -20.61 19.66
C LEU A 16 42.71 -20.01 19.85
N PRO A 17 41.90 -19.87 18.80
CA PRO A 17 40.50 -19.55 18.99
C PRO A 17 39.77 -20.78 19.56
N LEU A 18 39.17 -20.64 20.74
CA LEU A 18 38.16 -21.55 21.22
C LEU A 18 36.95 -21.46 20.26
N LEU A 19 36.82 -22.47 19.41
CA LEU A 19 35.57 -22.70 18.70
C LEU A 19 34.52 -23.15 19.74
N ALA A 20 33.65 -22.20 20.10
CA ALA A 20 32.44 -22.52 20.86
C ALA A 20 31.58 -23.47 19.99
N GLN A 21 31.51 -24.72 20.38
CA GLN A 21 30.59 -25.69 19.80
C GLN A 21 29.17 -25.28 20.17
N VAL A 22 28.44 -24.72 19.22
CA VAL A 22 26.98 -24.54 19.29
C VAL A 22 26.37 -25.95 19.32
N PRO A 23 25.53 -26.31 20.28
CA PRO A 23 24.92 -27.60 20.31
C PRO A 23 24.04 -27.84 19.09
N ALA A 24 24.37 -28.82 18.28
CA ALA A 24 23.69 -29.22 17.05
C ALA A 24 22.24 -29.71 17.25
N ASN A 25 21.72 -29.73 18.48
CA ASN A 25 20.42 -30.31 18.81
C ASN A 25 19.22 -29.39 18.57
N ALA A 26 19.40 -28.06 18.42
CA ALA A 26 18.28 -27.16 18.15
C ALA A 26 17.91 -27.10 16.65
N ALA A 27 18.90 -27.26 15.78
CA ALA A 27 18.66 -27.25 14.32
C ALA A 27 18.05 -28.60 13.84
N THR A 28 18.41 -29.71 14.48
CA THR A 28 17.90 -31.06 14.12
C THR A 28 16.44 -31.24 14.55
N ALA A 29 16.00 -30.63 15.65
CA ALA A 29 14.59 -30.69 16.09
C ALA A 29 13.65 -29.92 15.16
N ALA A 30 14.09 -28.77 14.60
CA ALA A 30 13.31 -28.01 13.64
C ALA A 30 13.16 -28.70 12.28
N VAL A 31 14.22 -29.43 11.84
CA VAL A 31 14.19 -30.18 10.58
C VAL A 31 13.38 -31.46 10.71
N THR A 32 13.33 -32.09 11.89
CA THR A 32 12.57 -33.34 12.12
C THR A 32 11.05 -33.08 12.19
N SER A 33 10.61 -31.88 12.58
CA SER A 33 9.18 -31.52 12.55
C SER A 33 8.66 -31.21 11.13
N MET A 34 9.53 -30.81 10.18
CA MET A 34 9.15 -30.57 8.78
C MET A 34 9.14 -31.85 7.93
N ALA A 35 9.68 -32.95 8.40
CA ALA A 35 9.77 -34.23 7.64
C ALA A 35 8.46 -35.04 7.58
N ALA A 36 7.34 -34.53 8.15
CA ALA A 36 6.06 -35.23 8.18
C ALA A 36 5.01 -34.68 7.22
N THR A 37 5.27 -33.54 6.53
CA THR A 37 4.37 -33.00 5.51
C THR A 37 4.69 -33.59 4.14
N SER A 38 3.66 -34.05 3.41
CA SER A 38 3.86 -34.53 2.05
C SER A 38 4.38 -33.40 1.15
N SER A 39 5.07 -33.73 0.06
CA SER A 39 5.55 -32.74 -0.90
C SER A 39 4.39 -31.89 -1.49
N ALA A 40 3.21 -32.49 -1.58
CA ALA A 40 1.98 -31.79 -2.03
C ALA A 40 1.49 -30.77 -0.99
N ASP A 41 1.52 -31.11 0.30
CA ASP A 41 1.14 -30.18 1.37
C ASP A 41 2.12 -29.02 1.45
N GLN A 42 3.41 -29.26 1.28
CA GLN A 42 4.42 -28.20 1.25
C GLN A 42 4.22 -27.26 0.04
N ALA A 43 3.91 -27.78 -1.13
CA ALA A 43 3.62 -26.97 -2.32
C ALA A 43 2.36 -26.10 -2.09
N LEU A 44 1.34 -26.63 -1.42
CA LEU A 44 0.14 -25.90 -1.07
C LEU A 44 0.42 -24.75 -0.10
N VAL A 45 1.24 -24.98 0.93
CA VAL A 45 1.67 -23.95 1.89
C VAL A 45 2.46 -22.84 1.20
N LEU A 46 3.39 -23.19 0.30
CA LEU A 46 4.17 -22.20 -0.45
C LEU A 46 3.28 -21.36 -1.39
N ARG A 47 2.31 -21.99 -2.07
CA ARG A 47 1.30 -21.26 -2.85
C ARG A 47 0.51 -20.32 -1.96
N GLY A 48 0.07 -20.77 -0.79
CA GLY A 48 -0.67 -19.94 0.15
C GLY A 48 0.15 -18.76 0.68
N ALA A 49 1.45 -18.95 0.93
CA ALA A 49 2.35 -17.87 1.31
C ALA A 49 2.43 -16.78 0.23
N TYR A 50 2.58 -17.17 -1.03
CA TYR A 50 2.56 -16.25 -2.16
C TYR A 50 1.23 -15.50 -2.28
N LEU A 51 0.10 -16.21 -2.14
CA LEU A 51 -1.23 -15.60 -2.19
C LEU A 51 -1.48 -14.64 -1.01
N ALA A 52 -1.02 -14.97 0.19
CA ALA A 52 -1.10 -14.09 1.36
C ALA A 52 -0.26 -12.81 1.17
N GLN A 53 0.86 -12.90 0.47
CA GLN A 53 1.65 -11.75 0.03
C GLN A 53 0.87 -10.92 -1.00
N LEU A 54 0.28 -11.53 -2.04
CA LEU A 54 -0.54 -10.83 -3.02
C LEU A 54 -1.72 -10.09 -2.38
N GLY A 55 -2.34 -10.73 -1.39
CA GLY A 55 -3.47 -10.17 -0.63
C GLY A 55 -3.06 -9.14 0.42
N ASP A 56 -1.77 -8.80 0.53
CA ASP A 56 -1.22 -7.84 1.49
C ASP A 56 -1.69 -8.09 2.94
N CYS A 57 -1.88 -9.36 3.31
CA CYS A 57 -2.44 -9.75 4.61
C CYS A 57 -1.60 -9.24 5.78
N ALA A 58 -0.27 -9.22 5.59
CA ALA A 58 0.68 -8.77 6.61
C ALA A 58 0.54 -7.27 6.92
N ALA A 59 0.23 -6.42 5.95
CA ALA A 59 0.11 -4.98 6.15
C ALA A 59 -0.98 -4.60 7.16
N CYS A 60 -2.10 -5.33 7.13
CA CYS A 60 -3.18 -5.12 8.09
C CYS A 60 -2.99 -5.97 9.36
N HIS A 61 -2.60 -7.24 9.23
CA HIS A 61 -2.56 -8.17 10.36
C HIS A 61 -1.23 -8.19 11.11
N THR A 62 -0.34 -7.21 10.89
CA THR A 62 0.90 -7.02 11.65
C THR A 62 0.98 -5.59 12.14
N ALA A 63 0.86 -5.37 13.44
CA ALA A 63 1.03 -4.04 14.01
C ALA A 63 2.50 -3.57 13.89
N PRO A 64 2.78 -2.25 13.85
CA PRO A 64 4.15 -1.74 13.87
C PRO A 64 4.96 -2.34 15.03
N LYS A 65 6.12 -2.93 14.72
CA LYS A 65 6.98 -3.68 15.67
C LYS A 65 6.28 -4.90 16.32
N GLY A 66 5.11 -5.29 15.83
CA GLY A 66 4.39 -6.50 16.26
C GLY A 66 4.93 -7.77 15.62
N LYS A 67 4.42 -8.91 16.08
CA LYS A 67 4.73 -10.20 15.45
C LYS A 67 3.89 -10.38 14.18
N PRO A 68 4.45 -11.02 13.14
CA PRO A 68 3.73 -11.24 11.88
C PRO A 68 2.36 -11.92 12.11
N PHE A 69 1.34 -11.36 11.48
CA PHE A 69 -0.04 -11.85 11.48
C PHE A 69 -0.74 -11.90 12.85
N ALA A 70 -0.12 -11.34 13.91
CA ALA A 70 -0.72 -11.33 15.26
C ALA A 70 -1.76 -10.22 15.45
N GLY A 71 -2.03 -9.40 14.44
CA GLY A 71 -3.02 -8.32 14.49
C GLY A 71 -2.61 -7.13 15.34
N GLY A 72 -3.62 -6.37 15.81
CA GLY A 72 -3.42 -5.23 16.71
C GLY A 72 -3.19 -3.89 16.00
N LEU A 73 -3.18 -3.84 14.66
CA LEU A 73 -3.08 -2.58 13.93
C LEU A 73 -4.36 -1.76 14.11
N PRO A 74 -4.27 -0.50 14.62
CA PRO A 74 -5.43 0.38 14.69
C PRO A 74 -5.81 0.90 13.30
N MET A 75 -7.09 0.80 12.94
CA MET A 75 -7.66 1.36 11.72
C MET A 75 -8.74 2.37 12.08
N ASN A 76 -8.57 3.62 11.66
CA ASN A 76 -9.57 4.66 11.90
C ASN A 76 -10.73 4.49 10.91
N THR A 77 -11.94 4.60 11.40
CA THR A 77 -13.16 4.64 10.59
C THR A 77 -14.00 5.84 10.99
N PRO A 78 -14.95 6.29 10.16
CA PRO A 78 -15.86 7.37 10.56
C PRO A 78 -16.72 7.06 11.80
N MET A 79 -16.88 5.78 12.14
CA MET A 79 -17.66 5.32 13.28
C MET A 79 -16.82 5.15 14.57
N GLY A 80 -15.50 5.15 14.46
CA GLY A 80 -14.57 4.88 15.57
C GLY A 80 -13.40 4.01 15.08
N ARG A 81 -12.54 3.63 16.01
CA ARG A 81 -11.36 2.82 15.71
C ARG A 81 -11.67 1.33 15.83
N ILE A 82 -11.21 0.55 14.86
CA ILE A 82 -11.19 -0.90 14.90
C ILE A 82 -9.73 -1.39 14.97
N TYR A 83 -9.55 -2.62 15.38
CA TYR A 83 -8.22 -3.25 15.45
C TYR A 83 -8.24 -4.53 14.64
N THR A 84 -7.18 -4.75 13.87
CA THR A 84 -7.02 -6.00 13.12
C THR A 84 -6.84 -7.18 14.05
N THR A 85 -7.36 -8.33 13.67
CA THR A 85 -7.36 -9.53 14.51
C THR A 85 -6.10 -10.35 14.30
N ASN A 86 -5.77 -11.18 15.30
CA ASN A 86 -4.77 -12.23 15.23
C ASN A 86 -5.26 -13.33 14.28
N ILE A 87 -4.53 -13.55 13.17
CA ILE A 87 -4.80 -14.60 12.19
C ILE A 87 -3.71 -15.68 12.18
N THR A 88 -2.89 -15.76 13.24
CA THR A 88 -1.97 -16.88 13.43
C THR A 88 -2.73 -18.13 13.88
N PRO A 89 -2.14 -19.35 13.74
CA PRO A 89 -2.78 -20.61 14.15
C PRO A 89 -2.72 -20.85 15.68
N ASP A 90 -2.76 -19.76 16.48
CA ASP A 90 -2.93 -19.88 17.92
C ASP A 90 -4.36 -20.30 18.26
N ALA A 91 -4.50 -21.37 19.05
CA ALA A 91 -5.81 -21.96 19.33
C ALA A 91 -6.68 -21.13 20.29
N GLN A 92 -6.09 -20.20 21.06
CA GLN A 92 -6.81 -19.42 22.08
C GLN A 92 -7.14 -17.99 21.59
N THR A 93 -6.22 -17.38 20.84
CA THR A 93 -6.32 -15.96 20.50
C THR A 93 -6.30 -15.69 19.00
N GLY A 94 -5.99 -16.69 18.19
CA GLY A 94 -5.92 -16.62 16.73
C GLY A 94 -7.01 -17.45 16.05
N ILE A 95 -6.66 -17.99 14.87
CA ILE A 95 -7.57 -18.81 14.07
C ILE A 95 -7.27 -20.32 14.13
N GLY A 96 -6.46 -20.78 15.11
CA GLY A 96 -6.04 -22.19 15.23
C GLY A 96 -7.19 -23.18 15.42
N GLY A 97 -8.38 -22.72 15.85
CA GLY A 97 -9.59 -23.52 15.92
C GLY A 97 -10.47 -23.50 14.67
N TYR A 98 -10.10 -22.75 13.62
CA TYR A 98 -10.93 -22.66 12.40
C TYR A 98 -10.77 -23.92 11.55
N THR A 99 -11.88 -24.44 11.06
CA THR A 99 -11.90 -25.36 9.92
C THR A 99 -11.63 -24.62 8.62
N GLU A 100 -11.30 -25.34 7.55
CA GLU A 100 -11.20 -24.73 6.21
C GLU A 100 -12.47 -23.96 5.83
N GLY A 101 -13.64 -24.53 6.14
CA GLY A 101 -14.95 -23.89 5.90
C GLY A 101 -15.14 -22.60 6.70
N ASP A 102 -14.68 -22.55 7.95
CA ASP A 102 -14.73 -21.33 8.77
C ASP A 102 -13.82 -20.23 8.20
N PHE A 103 -12.62 -20.61 7.78
CA PHE A 103 -11.68 -19.70 7.15
C PHE A 103 -12.22 -19.12 5.84
N VAL A 104 -12.75 -19.97 4.96
CA VAL A 104 -13.35 -19.53 3.69
C VAL A 104 -14.55 -18.62 3.93
N ARG A 105 -15.40 -18.93 4.91
CA ARG A 105 -16.55 -18.09 5.28
C ARG A 105 -16.10 -16.73 5.82
N ALA A 106 -15.07 -16.69 6.67
CA ALA A 106 -14.52 -15.44 7.16
C ALA A 106 -13.89 -14.61 6.03
N LEU A 107 -13.13 -15.25 5.14
CA LEU A 107 -12.45 -14.62 4.02
C LEU A 107 -13.44 -14.04 2.99
N ARG A 108 -14.43 -14.83 2.57
CA ARG A 108 -15.32 -14.48 1.44
C ARG A 108 -16.64 -13.85 1.85
N GLU A 109 -17.13 -14.14 3.05
CA GLU A 109 -18.45 -13.70 3.49
C GLU A 109 -18.39 -12.72 4.67
N GLY A 110 -17.20 -12.51 5.24
CA GLY A 110 -17.03 -11.64 6.40
C GLY A 110 -17.77 -12.18 7.64
N VAL A 111 -17.81 -13.51 7.85
CA VAL A 111 -18.45 -14.15 9.00
C VAL A 111 -17.43 -15.00 9.76
N ALA A 112 -17.14 -14.61 11.00
CA ALA A 112 -16.22 -15.33 11.87
C ALA A 112 -16.75 -16.72 12.29
N GLN A 113 -15.89 -17.55 12.90
CA GLN A 113 -16.23 -18.91 13.33
C GLN A 113 -17.44 -18.94 14.28
N ASP A 114 -17.53 -18.01 15.22
CA ASP A 114 -18.64 -17.89 16.17
C ASP A 114 -19.93 -17.28 15.56
N GLY A 115 -19.92 -16.96 14.26
CA GLY A 115 -21.05 -16.46 13.51
C GLY A 115 -21.22 -14.94 13.51
N HIS A 116 -20.38 -14.17 14.20
CA HIS A 116 -20.48 -12.71 14.13
C HIS A 116 -19.98 -12.17 12.78
N ASN A 117 -20.59 -11.06 12.30
CA ASN A 117 -20.16 -10.41 11.06
C ASN A 117 -18.93 -9.54 11.31
N LEU A 118 -17.95 -9.62 10.39
CA LEU A 118 -16.78 -8.76 10.37
C LEU A 118 -17.13 -7.37 9.82
N TYR A 119 -16.37 -6.36 10.21
CA TYR A 119 -16.47 -5.06 9.55
C TYR A 119 -15.89 -5.12 8.13
N PRO A 120 -16.54 -4.47 7.13
CA PRO A 120 -16.05 -4.45 5.75
C PRO A 120 -14.78 -3.59 5.53
N ALA A 121 -14.08 -3.25 6.62
CA ALA A 121 -12.69 -2.79 6.57
C ALA A 121 -11.74 -3.94 6.20
N MET A 122 -12.05 -5.20 6.57
CA MET A 122 -11.50 -6.35 5.87
C MET A 122 -12.19 -6.42 4.50
N PRO A 123 -11.44 -6.44 3.38
CA PRO A 123 -12.03 -6.32 2.04
C PRO A 123 -12.64 -7.64 1.54
N TYR A 124 -13.46 -8.30 2.38
CA TYR A 124 -14.11 -9.55 2.00
C TYR A 124 -15.06 -9.43 0.78
N PRO A 125 -15.62 -8.26 0.41
CA PRO A 125 -16.30 -8.13 -0.88
C PRO A 125 -15.40 -8.39 -2.09
N SER A 126 -14.13 -8.00 -2.01
CA SER A 126 -13.11 -8.35 -3.01
C SER A 126 -12.69 -9.82 -2.86
N TYR A 127 -12.43 -10.27 -1.64
CA TYR A 127 -12.01 -11.66 -1.38
C TYR A 127 -13.11 -12.69 -1.71
N ALA A 128 -14.36 -12.29 -1.84
CA ALA A 128 -15.43 -13.15 -2.36
C ALA A 128 -15.09 -13.72 -3.75
N LYS A 129 -14.26 -13.01 -4.53
CA LYS A 129 -13.79 -13.43 -5.85
C LYS A 129 -12.66 -14.47 -5.83
N VAL A 130 -12.05 -14.74 -4.69
CA VAL A 130 -10.98 -15.76 -4.55
C VAL A 130 -11.56 -17.15 -4.85
N ASN A 131 -10.93 -17.94 -5.71
CA ASN A 131 -11.37 -19.30 -6.04
C ASN A 131 -11.07 -20.31 -4.91
N ASP A 132 -11.64 -21.52 -5.01
CA ASP A 132 -11.55 -22.53 -3.94
C ASP A 132 -10.12 -23.03 -3.75
N ASP A 133 -9.37 -23.24 -4.82
CA ASP A 133 -7.98 -23.71 -4.73
C ASP A 133 -7.08 -22.68 -4.03
N ASP A 134 -7.25 -21.40 -4.32
CA ASP A 134 -6.49 -20.33 -3.70
C ASP A 134 -6.91 -20.13 -2.22
N ALA A 135 -8.20 -20.23 -1.92
CA ALA A 135 -8.68 -20.16 -0.54
C ALA A 135 -8.15 -21.33 0.31
N LYS A 136 -8.11 -22.55 -0.25
CA LYS A 136 -7.50 -23.73 0.38
C LYS A 136 -6.00 -23.54 0.61
N ALA A 137 -5.28 -22.99 -0.37
CA ALA A 137 -3.85 -22.72 -0.23
C ALA A 137 -3.58 -21.66 0.86
N LEU A 138 -4.38 -20.58 0.92
CA LEU A 138 -4.30 -19.59 1.99
C LEU A 138 -4.54 -20.23 3.36
N TYR A 139 -5.57 -21.05 3.51
CA TYR A 139 -5.84 -21.78 4.75
C TYR A 139 -4.64 -22.63 5.16
N ALA A 140 -4.09 -23.43 4.23
CA ALA A 140 -2.92 -24.26 4.49
C ALA A 140 -1.71 -23.44 4.97
N PHE A 141 -1.47 -22.26 4.37
CA PHE A 141 -0.39 -21.35 4.79
C PHE A 141 -0.63 -20.83 6.21
N PHE A 142 -1.82 -20.30 6.51
CA PHE A 142 -2.07 -19.75 7.84
C PHE A 142 -2.05 -20.82 8.93
N MET A 143 -2.47 -22.04 8.64
CA MET A 143 -2.48 -23.13 9.63
C MET A 143 -1.13 -23.83 9.80
N HIS A 144 -0.29 -23.89 8.75
CA HIS A 144 0.93 -24.71 8.76
C HIS A 144 2.21 -23.94 8.42
N GLY A 145 2.11 -22.75 7.79
CA GLY A 145 3.25 -21.92 7.38
C GLY A 145 3.53 -20.75 8.33
N VAL A 146 2.57 -20.40 9.19
CA VAL A 146 2.67 -19.28 10.13
C VAL A 146 2.90 -19.79 11.55
N ALA A 147 3.83 -19.18 12.29
CA ALA A 147 4.05 -19.53 13.69
C ALA A 147 2.88 -19.03 14.57
N PRO A 148 2.37 -19.85 15.51
CA PRO A 148 1.31 -19.42 16.43
C PRO A 148 1.83 -18.32 17.37
N VAL A 149 1.02 -17.28 17.59
CA VAL A 149 1.30 -16.17 18.49
C VAL A 149 0.13 -15.96 19.41
N GLN A 150 0.33 -16.15 20.71
CA GLN A 150 -0.68 -15.85 21.71
C GLN A 150 -0.74 -14.34 21.92
N GLN A 151 -1.73 -13.69 21.31
CA GLN A 151 -2.02 -12.26 21.42
C GLN A 151 -3.52 -12.04 21.34
N ALA A 152 -4.12 -11.58 22.43
CA ALA A 152 -5.55 -11.32 22.49
C ALA A 152 -5.96 -10.19 21.55
N ASN A 153 -7.08 -10.36 20.87
CA ASN A 153 -7.69 -9.33 20.04
C ASN A 153 -8.18 -8.15 20.90
N ARG A 154 -8.04 -6.95 20.36
CA ARG A 154 -8.57 -5.72 21.01
C ARG A 154 -9.99 -5.47 20.55
N GLU A 155 -10.85 -5.05 21.49
CA GLU A 155 -12.19 -4.61 21.15
C GLU A 155 -12.17 -3.28 20.37
N PRO A 156 -13.07 -3.10 19.40
CA PRO A 156 -13.24 -1.86 18.67
C PRO A 156 -13.67 -0.70 19.59
N ASP A 157 -13.15 0.51 19.33
CA ASP A 157 -13.56 1.75 20.03
C ASP A 157 -14.85 2.35 19.41
N ILE A 158 -15.71 1.54 18.79
CA ILE A 158 -16.97 1.97 18.19
C ILE A 158 -18.05 2.00 19.26
N LYS A 159 -18.71 3.16 19.41
CA LYS A 159 -19.75 3.35 20.41
C LYS A 159 -21.09 2.74 20.00
N TRP A 160 -21.89 2.32 21.01
CA TRP A 160 -23.28 1.95 20.80
C TRP A 160 -24.06 3.12 20.16
N PRO A 161 -24.97 2.90 19.18
CA PRO A 161 -25.42 1.59 18.65
C PRO A 161 -24.58 1.06 17.48
N LEU A 162 -23.54 1.77 17.02
CA LEU A 162 -22.78 1.43 15.80
C LEU A 162 -21.86 0.21 15.99
N ASN A 163 -21.61 -0.23 17.24
CA ASN A 163 -20.85 -1.45 17.53
C ASN A 163 -21.68 -2.74 17.39
N MET A 164 -22.98 -2.65 17.16
CA MET A 164 -23.80 -3.83 16.88
C MET A 164 -23.40 -4.47 15.55
N ARG A 165 -23.18 -5.80 15.57
CA ARG A 165 -22.70 -6.54 14.40
C ARG A 165 -23.82 -7.08 13.49
N TRP A 166 -25.04 -7.24 14.03
CA TRP A 166 -26.15 -7.78 13.25
C TRP A 166 -26.57 -6.93 12.03
N PRO A 167 -26.45 -5.57 12.02
CA PRO A 167 -26.79 -4.78 10.84
C PRO A 167 -25.86 -5.08 9.65
N LEU A 168 -24.64 -5.56 9.92
CA LEU A 168 -23.71 -5.96 8.85
C LEU A 168 -24.24 -7.15 8.03
N LYS A 169 -25.11 -7.98 8.61
CA LYS A 169 -25.81 -9.03 7.84
C LYS A 169 -26.71 -8.44 6.76
N LEU A 170 -27.42 -7.35 7.06
CA LEU A 170 -28.25 -6.65 6.08
C LEU A 170 -27.37 -5.96 5.03
N TRP A 171 -26.25 -5.36 5.48
CA TRP A 171 -25.26 -4.79 4.58
C TRP A 171 -24.72 -5.83 3.59
N ASN A 172 -24.35 -7.01 4.07
CA ASN A 172 -23.90 -8.13 3.24
C ASN A 172 -24.98 -8.60 2.25
N MET A 173 -26.24 -8.64 2.66
CA MET A 173 -27.33 -9.01 1.75
C MET A 173 -27.49 -8.06 0.56
N VAL A 174 -27.14 -6.80 0.74
CA VAL A 174 -27.30 -5.75 -0.30
C VAL A 174 -26.02 -5.59 -1.13
N PHE A 175 -24.84 -5.66 -0.51
CA PHE A 175 -23.60 -5.22 -1.12
C PHE A 175 -22.55 -6.33 -1.33
N LEU A 176 -22.74 -7.53 -0.74
CA LEU A 176 -21.81 -8.63 -0.91
C LEU A 176 -22.25 -9.53 -2.08
N GLU A 177 -21.45 -9.53 -3.12
CA GLU A 177 -21.57 -10.48 -4.22
C GLU A 177 -20.83 -11.78 -3.89
N LYS A 178 -21.57 -12.86 -3.62
CA LYS A 178 -21.01 -14.15 -3.19
C LYS A 178 -20.63 -15.03 -4.38
N SER A 179 -19.74 -14.58 -5.24
CA SER A 179 -19.31 -15.37 -6.40
C SER A 179 -17.79 -15.31 -6.58
N ALA A 180 -17.16 -16.46 -6.68
CA ALA A 180 -15.78 -16.53 -7.12
C ALA A 180 -15.63 -15.95 -8.53
N TYR A 181 -14.47 -15.35 -8.81
CA TYR A 181 -14.16 -14.85 -10.14
C TYR A 181 -14.28 -15.97 -11.18
N ARG A 182 -14.83 -15.63 -12.33
CA ARG A 182 -14.90 -16.51 -13.49
C ARG A 182 -14.29 -15.80 -14.68
N ASP A 183 -13.49 -16.53 -15.43
CA ASP A 183 -12.88 -16.02 -16.64
C ASP A 183 -13.93 -15.46 -17.59
N LYS A 184 -13.70 -14.25 -18.09
CA LYS A 184 -14.59 -13.58 -19.01
C LYS A 184 -14.35 -14.12 -20.44
N PRO A 185 -15.40 -14.63 -21.10
CA PRO A 185 -15.28 -15.09 -22.49
C PRO A 185 -14.74 -13.99 -23.42
N GLY A 186 -13.84 -14.35 -24.32
CA GLY A 186 -13.26 -13.40 -25.29
C GLY A 186 -12.10 -12.56 -24.74
N LYS A 187 -11.72 -12.74 -23.47
CA LYS A 187 -10.49 -12.19 -22.88
C LYS A 187 -9.42 -13.27 -22.81
N ASP A 188 -8.16 -12.87 -23.00
CA ASP A 188 -7.04 -13.80 -22.90
C ASP A 188 -6.71 -14.17 -21.43
N VAL A 189 -5.80 -15.13 -21.26
CA VAL A 189 -5.39 -15.65 -19.95
C VAL A 189 -4.76 -14.56 -19.08
N ALA A 190 -3.92 -13.70 -19.68
CA ALA A 190 -3.24 -12.63 -18.95
C ALA A 190 -4.24 -11.59 -18.45
N TRP A 191 -5.19 -11.20 -19.28
CA TRP A 191 -6.26 -10.27 -18.88
C TRP A 191 -7.12 -10.85 -17.74
N ASN A 192 -7.55 -12.11 -17.86
CA ASN A 192 -8.37 -12.75 -16.83
C ASN A 192 -7.59 -12.93 -15.51
N ARG A 193 -6.30 -13.28 -15.59
CA ARG A 193 -5.44 -13.35 -14.41
C ARG A 193 -5.28 -11.97 -13.76
N GLY A 194 -5.08 -10.92 -14.55
CA GLY A 194 -4.98 -9.54 -14.04
C GLY A 194 -6.28 -9.07 -13.38
N ALA A 195 -7.43 -9.33 -14.01
CA ALA A 195 -8.75 -9.02 -13.46
C ALA A 195 -8.98 -9.75 -12.13
N TYR A 196 -8.68 -11.05 -12.05
CA TYR A 196 -8.74 -11.84 -10.82
C TYR A 196 -7.90 -11.24 -9.69
N LEU A 197 -6.66 -10.85 -9.99
CA LEU A 197 -5.75 -10.27 -8.99
C LEU A 197 -6.24 -8.90 -8.53
N VAL A 198 -6.58 -8.00 -9.45
CA VAL A 198 -6.97 -6.62 -9.14
C VAL A 198 -8.29 -6.53 -8.38
N GLN A 199 -9.28 -7.32 -8.80
CA GLN A 199 -10.62 -7.33 -8.22
C GLN A 199 -10.73 -8.19 -6.95
N GLY A 200 -9.90 -9.25 -6.86
CA GLY A 200 -9.90 -10.23 -5.78
C GLY A 200 -8.80 -9.97 -4.75
N LEU A 201 -7.72 -10.78 -4.78
CA LEU A 201 -6.67 -10.75 -3.76
C LEU A 201 -5.98 -9.39 -3.59
N GLY A 202 -5.68 -8.71 -4.68
CA GLY A 202 -5.05 -7.39 -4.63
C GLY A 202 -5.98 -6.28 -4.17
N HIS A 203 -7.29 -6.51 -4.11
CA HIS A 203 -8.36 -5.61 -3.63
C HIS A 203 -8.13 -4.12 -3.92
N CYS A 204 -7.59 -3.81 -5.11
CA CYS A 204 -7.22 -2.44 -5.51
C CYS A 204 -8.42 -1.47 -5.42
N GLY A 205 -9.64 -1.98 -5.69
CA GLY A 205 -10.89 -1.24 -5.53
C GLY A 205 -11.12 -0.71 -4.13
N SER A 206 -10.62 -1.38 -3.09
CA SER A 206 -10.81 -0.98 -1.70
C SER A 206 -10.24 0.41 -1.37
N CYS A 207 -9.23 0.86 -2.11
CA CYS A 207 -8.67 2.21 -1.99
C CYS A 207 -9.00 3.07 -3.22
N HIS A 208 -9.00 2.49 -4.44
CA HIS A 208 -9.06 3.24 -5.69
C HIS A 208 -10.46 3.38 -6.29
N THR A 209 -11.51 2.83 -5.66
CA THR A 209 -12.90 2.97 -6.08
C THR A 209 -13.68 3.85 -5.09
N PRO A 210 -14.46 4.85 -5.56
CA PRO A 210 -15.27 5.69 -4.69
C PRO A 210 -16.22 4.89 -3.79
N ARG A 211 -16.52 5.43 -2.61
CA ARG A 211 -17.45 4.82 -1.66
C ARG A 211 -18.85 5.39 -1.78
N GLY A 212 -19.85 4.53 -1.68
CA GLY A 212 -21.24 4.93 -1.55
C GLY A 212 -21.61 5.31 -0.11
N VAL A 213 -22.89 5.64 0.07
CA VAL A 213 -23.43 6.15 1.34
C VAL A 213 -23.36 5.15 2.51
N ALA A 214 -23.29 3.86 2.23
CA ALA A 214 -23.11 2.80 3.22
C ALA A 214 -21.64 2.31 3.30
N PHE A 215 -20.70 3.12 2.82
CA PHE A 215 -19.26 2.83 2.75
C PHE A 215 -18.88 1.63 1.88
N GLN A 216 -19.81 1.09 1.08
CA GLN A 216 -19.51 0.09 0.06
C GLN A 216 -18.70 0.71 -1.08
N GLU A 217 -17.90 -0.08 -1.79
CA GLU A 217 -17.32 0.32 -3.07
C GLU A 217 -18.45 0.57 -4.08
N SER A 218 -18.34 1.64 -4.87
CA SER A 218 -19.34 2.00 -5.86
C SER A 218 -19.42 0.99 -7.02
N ALA A 219 -18.36 0.25 -7.22
CA ALA A 219 -18.27 -0.84 -8.19
C ALA A 219 -17.20 -1.85 -7.75
N LEU A 220 -17.40 -3.14 -8.05
CA LEU A 220 -16.49 -4.23 -7.70
C LEU A 220 -15.73 -4.78 -8.91
N ASP A 221 -16.05 -4.32 -10.12
CA ASP A 221 -15.35 -4.66 -11.36
C ASP A 221 -15.56 -3.57 -12.43
N GLU A 222 -14.96 -3.79 -13.62
CA GLU A 222 -14.95 -2.85 -14.74
C GLU A 222 -16.32 -2.62 -15.41
N SER A 223 -17.35 -3.35 -15.01
CA SER A 223 -18.72 -3.08 -15.50
C SER A 223 -19.35 -1.86 -14.82
N GLY A 224 -18.86 -1.48 -13.66
CA GLY A 224 -19.33 -0.31 -12.92
C GLY A 224 -18.56 0.97 -13.25
N SER A 225 -19.27 2.06 -13.52
CA SER A 225 -18.69 3.34 -14.01
C SER A 225 -17.71 4.01 -13.07
N GLY A 226 -17.73 3.69 -11.78
CA GLY A 226 -16.81 4.25 -10.77
C GLY A 226 -15.62 3.34 -10.44
N PHE A 227 -15.53 2.17 -11.06
CA PHE A 227 -14.47 1.21 -10.74
C PHE A 227 -13.09 1.80 -10.98
N LEU A 228 -12.25 1.81 -9.94
CA LEU A 228 -10.86 2.30 -9.95
C LEU A 228 -10.69 3.76 -10.43
N SER A 229 -11.73 4.58 -10.34
CA SER A 229 -11.68 5.99 -10.80
C SER A 229 -11.06 6.97 -9.80
N GLY A 230 -10.44 6.47 -8.74
CA GLY A 230 -9.85 7.25 -7.65
C GLY A 230 -10.82 7.48 -6.51
N ALA A 231 -10.32 7.53 -5.27
CA ALA A 231 -11.15 7.75 -4.08
C ALA A 231 -10.37 8.39 -2.93
N LEU A 232 -11.09 9.13 -2.09
CA LEU A 232 -10.56 9.69 -0.85
C LEU A 232 -10.74 8.68 0.29
N LEU A 233 -9.64 8.29 0.94
CA LEU A 233 -9.64 7.39 2.09
C LEU A 233 -8.61 7.86 3.12
N ASP A 234 -9.04 8.07 4.36
CA ASP A 234 -8.20 8.44 5.51
C ASP A 234 -7.23 9.62 5.24
N GLY A 235 -7.73 10.64 4.55
CA GLY A 235 -6.95 11.84 4.21
C GLY A 235 -5.95 11.66 3.06
N TRP A 236 -6.02 10.54 2.34
CA TRP A 236 -5.29 10.28 1.11
C TRP A 236 -6.25 10.11 -0.07
N PHE A 237 -5.95 10.74 -1.18
CA PHE A 237 -6.63 10.47 -2.44
C PHE A 237 -5.86 9.38 -3.18
N ALA A 238 -6.43 8.16 -3.20
CA ALA A 238 -5.91 7.08 -4.01
C ALA A 238 -6.19 7.38 -5.50
N SER A 239 -5.12 7.41 -6.30
CA SER A 239 -5.16 7.86 -7.70
C SER A 239 -6.10 7.03 -8.56
N ASN A 240 -6.56 7.61 -9.65
CA ASN A 240 -7.30 6.94 -10.71
C ASN A 240 -6.41 5.88 -11.40
N LEU A 241 -6.88 4.64 -11.51
CA LEU A 241 -6.17 3.54 -12.16
C LEU A 241 -6.75 3.18 -13.54
N THR A 242 -7.63 4.03 -14.09
CA THR A 242 -8.22 3.83 -15.41
C THR A 242 -7.37 4.47 -16.52
N GLY A 243 -7.78 4.33 -17.77
CA GLY A 243 -7.12 4.95 -18.92
C GLY A 243 -7.26 6.48 -19.03
N GLU A 244 -7.69 7.17 -17.97
CA GLU A 244 -7.77 8.62 -17.94
C GLU A 244 -6.36 9.23 -18.06
N HIS A 245 -6.22 10.31 -18.88
CA HIS A 245 -4.92 10.81 -19.32
C HIS A 245 -4.17 11.65 -18.29
N ASN A 246 -4.85 12.37 -17.41
CA ASN A 246 -4.23 13.31 -16.49
C ASN A 246 -4.04 12.72 -15.09
N GLU A 247 -5.11 12.25 -14.49
CA GLU A 247 -5.15 11.72 -13.12
C GLU A 247 -4.96 10.20 -13.08
N GLY A 248 -5.06 9.52 -14.25
CA GLY A 248 -5.01 8.06 -14.39
C GLY A 248 -3.75 7.54 -15.08
N LEU A 249 -3.87 6.32 -15.60
CA LEU A 249 -2.78 5.58 -16.22
C LEU A 249 -2.69 5.79 -17.75
N GLY A 250 -3.48 6.69 -18.33
CA GLY A 250 -3.56 6.87 -19.79
C GLY A 250 -2.21 7.22 -20.44
N ARG A 251 -1.35 8.00 -19.77
CA ARG A 251 -0.01 8.38 -20.26
C ARG A 251 1.10 7.40 -19.88
N TRP A 252 0.82 6.41 -19.02
CA TRP A 252 1.82 5.43 -18.61
C TRP A 252 1.95 4.34 -19.65
N SER A 253 3.18 3.97 -19.99
CA SER A 253 3.43 2.74 -20.74
C SER A 253 3.20 1.51 -19.86
N ASP A 254 3.12 0.35 -20.48
CA ASP A 254 3.06 -0.92 -19.77
C ASP A 254 4.30 -1.12 -18.86
N GLU A 255 5.47 -0.75 -19.34
CA GLU A 255 6.72 -0.79 -18.57
C GLU A 255 6.71 0.20 -17.40
N ASP A 256 6.19 1.42 -17.58
CA ASP A 256 6.06 2.38 -16.46
C ASP A 256 5.22 1.81 -15.31
N LEU A 257 4.12 1.13 -15.66
CA LEU A 257 3.22 0.54 -14.67
C LEU A 257 3.87 -0.66 -13.96
N ARG A 258 4.51 -1.56 -14.71
CA ARG A 258 5.24 -2.71 -14.14
C ARG A 258 6.36 -2.24 -13.22
N THR A 259 7.17 -1.28 -13.67
CA THR A 259 8.24 -0.69 -12.87
C THR A 259 7.70 -0.09 -11.58
N PHE A 260 6.62 0.69 -11.66
CA PHE A 260 6.02 1.30 -10.47
C PHE A 260 5.51 0.25 -9.47
N LEU A 261 4.83 -0.80 -9.92
CA LEU A 261 4.33 -1.86 -9.05
C LEU A 261 5.46 -2.66 -8.39
N LYS A 262 6.61 -2.81 -9.06
CA LYS A 262 7.78 -3.52 -8.52
C LYS A 262 8.64 -2.67 -7.60
N THR A 263 8.83 -1.40 -7.92
CA THR A 263 9.85 -0.55 -7.27
C THR A 263 9.27 0.65 -6.53
N GLY A 264 7.96 0.89 -6.66
CA GLY A 264 7.29 2.06 -6.09
C GLY A 264 7.62 3.38 -6.78
N ALA A 265 8.38 3.38 -7.88
CA ALA A 265 8.77 4.61 -8.56
C ALA A 265 8.93 4.40 -10.06
N ASN A 266 8.64 5.43 -10.85
CA ASN A 266 8.92 5.51 -12.27
C ASN A 266 9.10 6.97 -12.71
N ARG A 267 9.10 7.23 -14.02
CA ARG A 267 9.21 8.61 -14.55
C ARG A 267 7.99 9.50 -14.30
N HIS A 268 6.85 8.98 -13.87
CA HIS A 268 5.61 9.72 -13.64
C HIS A 268 5.32 10.00 -12.17
N ALA A 269 5.72 9.08 -11.28
CA ALA A 269 5.35 9.17 -9.87
C ALA A 269 6.27 8.31 -8.98
N THR A 270 6.23 8.59 -7.69
CA THR A 270 6.78 7.74 -6.62
C THR A 270 5.67 7.42 -5.63
N ALA A 271 5.64 6.20 -5.10
CA ALA A 271 4.67 5.75 -4.10
C ALA A 271 4.86 6.50 -2.78
N PHE A 272 3.76 6.82 -2.13
CA PHE A 272 3.71 7.45 -0.81
C PHE A 272 2.44 7.03 -0.05
N GLY A 273 2.38 7.37 1.24
CA GLY A 273 1.25 7.02 2.09
C GLY A 273 1.01 5.51 2.15
N ALA A 274 -0.23 5.06 2.14
CA ALA A 274 -0.58 3.65 2.22
C ALA A 274 -0.03 2.81 1.04
N MET A 275 0.19 3.43 -0.14
CA MET A 275 0.73 2.72 -1.29
C MET A 275 2.16 2.21 -1.07
N THR A 276 2.97 2.86 -0.22
CA THR A 276 4.30 2.33 0.16
C THR A 276 4.20 0.98 0.85
N SER A 277 3.19 0.79 1.71
CA SER A 277 2.93 -0.51 2.35
C SER A 277 2.55 -1.59 1.34
N VAL A 278 1.70 -1.26 0.36
CA VAL A 278 1.31 -2.20 -0.72
C VAL A 278 2.53 -2.61 -1.54
N ILE A 279 3.42 -1.67 -1.90
CA ILE A 279 4.68 -2.00 -2.59
C ILE A 279 5.54 -2.90 -1.69
N ASN A 280 5.79 -2.46 -0.46
CA ASN A 280 6.71 -3.13 0.47
C ASN A 280 6.29 -4.57 0.81
N ASN A 281 5.01 -4.84 0.96
CA ASN A 281 4.54 -6.14 1.47
C ASN A 281 3.91 -7.03 0.39
N SER A 282 3.49 -6.47 -0.75
CA SER A 282 2.76 -7.21 -1.78
C SER A 282 3.45 -7.13 -3.15
N THR A 283 3.33 -6.01 -3.86
CA THR A 283 3.58 -5.98 -5.30
C THR A 283 5.04 -6.16 -5.70
N GLN A 284 6.02 -5.73 -4.89
CA GLN A 284 7.44 -6.00 -5.19
C GLN A 284 7.73 -7.50 -5.27
N GLY A 285 7.06 -8.33 -4.49
CA GLY A 285 7.22 -9.79 -4.47
C GLY A 285 6.37 -10.55 -5.49
N MET A 286 5.50 -9.88 -6.23
CA MET A 286 4.75 -10.52 -7.32
C MET A 286 5.70 -11.08 -8.39
N THR A 287 5.33 -12.21 -9.00
CA THR A 287 6.03 -12.72 -10.19
C THR A 287 5.87 -11.75 -11.36
N ASP A 288 6.82 -11.77 -12.29
CA ASP A 288 6.76 -10.93 -13.48
C ASP A 288 5.53 -11.25 -14.34
N THR A 289 5.07 -12.49 -14.33
CA THR A 289 3.85 -12.94 -15.01
C THR A 289 2.61 -12.28 -14.37
N ASP A 290 2.50 -12.25 -13.06
CA ASP A 290 1.36 -11.64 -12.37
C ASP A 290 1.39 -10.10 -12.48
N ILE A 291 2.56 -9.46 -12.41
CA ILE A 291 2.70 -8.02 -12.67
C ILE A 291 2.30 -7.68 -14.11
N ALA A 292 2.71 -8.50 -15.10
CA ALA A 292 2.31 -8.31 -16.48
C ALA A 292 0.80 -8.47 -16.66
N ALA A 293 0.20 -9.45 -16.00
CA ALA A 293 -1.24 -9.67 -16.01
C ALA A 293 -2.01 -8.48 -15.41
N VAL A 294 -1.59 -7.98 -14.24
CA VAL A 294 -2.16 -6.78 -13.61
C VAL A 294 -2.05 -5.58 -14.55
N SER A 295 -0.87 -5.37 -15.16
CA SER A 295 -0.65 -4.28 -16.12
C SER A 295 -1.59 -4.41 -17.33
N THR A 296 -1.69 -5.59 -17.94
CA THR A 296 -2.59 -5.88 -19.07
C THR A 296 -4.03 -5.53 -18.73
N TYR A 297 -4.50 -5.94 -17.56
CA TYR A 297 -5.87 -5.64 -17.12
C TYR A 297 -6.08 -4.14 -16.90
N LEU A 298 -5.24 -3.49 -16.10
CA LEU A 298 -5.39 -2.05 -15.78
C LEU A 298 -5.30 -1.17 -17.05
N LYS A 299 -4.38 -1.47 -17.96
CA LYS A 299 -4.25 -0.76 -19.22
C LYS A 299 -5.42 -0.97 -20.19
N SER A 300 -6.22 -2.00 -20.00
CA SER A 300 -7.44 -2.26 -20.79
C SER A 300 -8.65 -1.47 -20.30
N LEU A 301 -8.59 -0.83 -19.10
CA LEU A 301 -9.72 -0.10 -18.55
C LEU A 301 -9.95 1.20 -19.32
N PRO A 302 -11.20 1.48 -19.75
CA PRO A 302 -11.51 2.74 -20.42
C PRO A 302 -11.31 3.91 -19.45
N PRO A 303 -11.11 5.14 -19.95
CA PRO A 303 -11.07 6.33 -19.12
C PRO A 303 -12.36 6.48 -18.30
N ALA A 304 -12.22 6.70 -17.00
CA ALA A 304 -13.32 6.97 -16.08
C ALA A 304 -12.88 8.00 -15.04
N GLY A 305 -13.81 8.83 -14.55
CA GLY A 305 -13.48 9.92 -13.63
C GLY A 305 -12.65 11.01 -14.29
N GLY A 306 -11.80 11.68 -13.49
CA GLY A 306 -10.93 12.76 -13.94
C GLY A 306 -11.62 14.10 -14.10
N SER A 307 -10.82 15.13 -14.44
CA SER A 307 -11.27 16.51 -14.57
C SER A 307 -11.97 16.82 -15.90
N GLY A 308 -11.82 15.94 -16.91
CA GLY A 308 -12.24 16.22 -18.29
C GLY A 308 -11.36 17.24 -19.02
N ALA A 309 -10.22 17.63 -18.42
CA ALA A 309 -9.27 18.55 -19.04
C ALA A 309 -8.57 17.90 -20.26
N PRO A 310 -8.05 18.69 -21.19
CA PRO A 310 -7.21 18.19 -22.27
C PRO A 310 -6.00 17.40 -21.72
N PRO A 311 -5.46 16.43 -22.49
CA PRO A 311 -4.26 15.71 -22.08
C PRO A 311 -3.12 16.67 -21.74
N TYR A 312 -2.47 16.41 -20.61
CA TYR A 312 -1.34 17.21 -20.15
C TYR A 312 -0.21 17.25 -21.18
N THR A 313 0.29 18.44 -21.41
CA THR A 313 1.49 18.72 -22.20
C THR A 313 2.44 19.60 -21.39
N TYR A 314 3.70 19.20 -21.30
CA TYR A 314 4.71 19.94 -20.55
C TYR A 314 5.01 21.30 -21.20
N ASP A 315 5.06 22.35 -20.37
CA ASP A 315 5.51 23.69 -20.78
C ASP A 315 6.45 24.29 -19.73
N ALA A 316 7.74 24.37 -20.07
CA ALA A 316 8.78 24.95 -19.22
C ALA A 316 8.56 26.46 -18.98
N GLN A 317 7.91 27.18 -19.88
CA GLN A 317 7.71 28.62 -19.77
C GLN A 317 6.62 29.01 -18.78
N ALA A 318 5.67 28.11 -18.52
CA ALA A 318 4.51 28.38 -17.66
C ALA A 318 4.87 28.81 -16.23
N THR A 319 6.04 28.45 -15.72
CA THR A 319 6.54 28.83 -14.38
C THR A 319 7.74 29.75 -14.39
N LYS A 320 8.34 29.99 -15.57
CA LYS A 320 9.62 30.71 -15.69
C LYS A 320 9.57 32.09 -15.06
N VAL A 321 8.54 32.86 -15.29
CA VAL A 321 8.42 34.25 -14.77
C VAL A 321 8.41 34.26 -13.25
N SER A 322 7.66 33.37 -12.61
CA SER A 322 7.60 33.27 -11.15
C SER A 322 8.92 32.77 -10.55
N LEU A 323 9.61 31.85 -11.22
CA LEU A 323 10.90 31.34 -10.76
C LEU A 323 12.06 32.31 -11.00
N ASP A 324 12.03 33.12 -12.07
CA ASP A 324 13.02 34.18 -12.31
C ASP A 324 12.89 35.33 -11.28
N ARG A 325 11.71 35.53 -10.70
CA ARG A 325 11.41 36.58 -9.70
C ARG A 325 10.60 36.05 -8.52
N PRO A 326 11.12 35.08 -7.75
CA PRO A 326 10.34 34.41 -6.70
C PRO A 326 9.87 35.36 -5.58
N ALA A 327 10.52 36.51 -5.40
CA ALA A 327 10.09 37.52 -4.43
C ALA A 327 8.66 38.04 -4.67
N ASN A 328 8.17 37.98 -5.90
CA ASN A 328 6.85 38.47 -6.30
C ASN A 328 5.75 37.41 -6.21
N ASP A 329 6.10 36.16 -5.93
CA ASP A 329 5.18 35.02 -5.86
C ASP A 329 5.43 34.24 -4.57
N ALA A 330 4.43 34.17 -3.69
CA ALA A 330 4.54 33.51 -2.40
C ALA A 330 4.85 32.00 -2.54
N GLY A 331 4.20 31.34 -3.49
CA GLY A 331 4.42 29.92 -3.78
C GLY A 331 5.81 29.65 -4.35
N ALA A 332 6.27 30.48 -5.30
CA ALA A 332 7.60 30.38 -5.88
C ALA A 332 8.72 30.58 -4.84
N ARG A 333 8.51 31.48 -3.87
CA ARG A 333 9.47 31.66 -2.75
C ARG A 333 9.63 30.38 -1.94
N VAL A 334 8.51 29.75 -1.56
CA VAL A 334 8.54 28.50 -0.77
C VAL A 334 9.13 27.39 -1.62
N TYR A 335 8.74 27.29 -2.89
CA TYR A 335 9.26 26.27 -3.81
C TYR A 335 10.78 26.36 -3.94
N THR A 336 11.32 27.54 -4.20
CA THR A 336 12.75 27.78 -4.36
C THR A 336 13.54 27.45 -3.08
N ALA A 337 12.95 27.76 -1.91
CA ALA A 337 13.62 27.54 -0.63
C ALA A 337 13.61 26.07 -0.16
N TYR A 338 12.57 25.29 -0.48
CA TYR A 338 12.35 23.99 0.15
C TYR A 338 12.14 22.81 -0.81
N CYS A 339 11.76 23.05 -2.07
CA CYS A 339 11.31 22.00 -2.97
C CYS A 339 12.22 21.81 -4.20
N MET A 340 12.75 22.92 -4.74
CA MET A 340 13.44 22.96 -6.02
C MET A 340 14.69 22.07 -6.06
N HIS A 341 15.39 21.89 -4.94
CA HIS A 341 16.61 21.06 -4.87
C HIS A 341 16.36 19.59 -5.22
N CYS A 342 15.14 19.08 -4.92
CA CYS A 342 14.77 17.70 -5.21
C CYS A 342 13.88 17.59 -6.46
N HIS A 343 13.01 18.58 -6.69
CA HIS A 343 12.02 18.52 -7.78
C HIS A 343 12.42 19.27 -9.05
N GLY A 344 13.58 19.97 -9.04
CA GLY A 344 14.11 20.69 -10.18
C GLY A 344 13.44 22.04 -10.44
N VAL A 345 14.11 22.94 -11.18
CA VAL A 345 13.54 24.20 -11.67
C VAL A 345 12.47 23.96 -12.72
N ASP A 346 12.58 22.84 -13.43
CA ASP A 346 11.69 22.38 -14.49
C ASP A 346 10.53 21.50 -13.97
N GLY A 347 10.52 21.20 -12.67
CA GLY A 347 9.53 20.34 -12.04
C GLY A 347 9.60 18.87 -12.45
N GLN A 348 10.64 18.44 -13.19
CA GLN A 348 10.74 17.05 -13.67
C GLN A 348 11.38 16.09 -12.67
N GLY A 349 11.92 16.60 -11.55
CA GLY A 349 12.59 15.78 -10.55
C GLY A 349 13.81 15.05 -11.12
N PHE A 350 14.10 13.87 -10.56
CA PHE A 350 15.20 12.99 -11.01
C PHE A 350 14.70 11.53 -10.99
N ALA A 351 13.89 11.17 -11.98
CA ALA A 351 13.32 9.83 -12.06
C ALA A 351 14.40 8.74 -12.12
N PRO A 352 14.19 7.59 -11.48
CA PRO A 352 13.01 7.22 -10.69
C PRO A 352 13.07 7.65 -9.21
N MET A 353 14.18 8.25 -8.75
CA MET A 353 14.42 8.50 -7.31
C MET A 353 13.65 9.68 -6.73
N LEU A 354 13.52 10.76 -7.50
CA LEU A 354 12.83 11.98 -7.07
C LEU A 354 11.67 12.26 -8.02
N ALA A 355 10.46 12.21 -7.50
CA ALA A 355 9.24 12.31 -8.29
C ALA A 355 9.16 13.62 -9.08
N PRO A 356 8.68 13.60 -10.35
CA PRO A 356 8.29 14.80 -11.05
C PRO A 356 7.08 15.44 -10.38
N LEU A 357 6.97 16.76 -10.48
CA LEU A 357 5.78 17.55 -10.16
C LEU A 357 5.05 17.97 -11.44
N ALA A 358 5.81 18.17 -12.50
CA ALA A 358 5.28 18.45 -13.83
C ALA A 358 4.60 17.22 -14.42
N GLY A 359 3.28 17.28 -14.62
CA GLY A 359 2.50 16.19 -15.17
C GLY A 359 2.32 14.99 -14.26
N ASN A 360 2.65 15.08 -12.98
CA ASN A 360 2.39 14.00 -12.02
C ASN A 360 0.88 13.81 -11.82
N PRO A 361 0.33 12.60 -11.93
CA PRO A 361 -1.10 12.35 -11.77
C PRO A 361 -1.68 12.91 -10.47
N ASN A 362 -0.95 12.82 -9.35
CA ASN A 362 -1.40 13.37 -8.06
C ASN A 362 -1.40 14.90 -8.04
N VAL A 363 -0.54 15.57 -8.83
CA VAL A 363 -0.54 17.03 -8.97
C VAL A 363 -1.70 17.47 -9.85
N LEU A 364 -2.01 16.71 -10.91
CA LEU A 364 -3.10 16.98 -11.84
C LEU A 364 -4.47 16.63 -11.24
N ALA A 365 -4.53 15.74 -10.26
CA ALA A 365 -5.77 15.29 -9.66
C ALA A 365 -6.60 16.46 -9.13
N LYS A 366 -7.92 16.37 -9.31
CA LYS A 366 -8.86 17.39 -8.81
C LYS A 366 -8.77 17.51 -7.29
N ASP A 367 -8.66 16.39 -6.57
CA ASP A 367 -8.50 16.34 -5.11
C ASP A 367 -7.02 16.49 -4.73
N ALA A 368 -6.71 17.49 -3.90
CA ALA A 368 -5.35 17.81 -3.48
C ALA A 368 -4.93 17.12 -2.17
N SER A 369 -5.79 16.29 -1.57
CA SER A 369 -5.55 15.74 -0.22
C SER A 369 -4.24 14.97 -0.13
N SER A 370 -3.88 14.18 -1.14
CA SER A 370 -2.60 13.46 -1.18
C SER A 370 -1.40 14.38 -1.24
N LEU A 371 -1.45 15.47 -2.02
CA LEU A 371 -0.38 16.47 -2.07
C LEU A 371 -0.21 17.20 -0.75
N ILE A 372 -1.31 17.59 -0.13
CA ILE A 372 -1.29 18.24 1.19
C ILE A 372 -0.71 17.28 2.22
N ASN A 373 -1.18 16.04 2.23
CA ASN A 373 -0.78 15.04 3.22
C ASN A 373 0.70 14.66 3.09
N VAL A 374 1.20 14.41 1.86
CA VAL A 374 2.62 14.09 1.65
C VAL A 374 3.52 15.28 1.98
N THR A 375 3.08 16.51 1.74
CA THR A 375 3.83 17.72 2.14
C THR A 375 3.87 17.88 3.66
N LEU A 376 2.76 17.62 4.34
CA LEU A 376 2.70 17.67 5.80
C LEU A 376 3.53 16.57 6.46
N ASN A 377 3.43 15.33 5.97
CA ASN A 377 3.85 14.14 6.71
C ASN A 377 5.03 13.38 6.10
N GLY A 378 5.43 13.73 4.87
CA GLY A 378 6.46 13.02 4.10
C GLY A 378 5.92 11.75 3.42
N THR A 379 6.81 11.04 2.71
CA THR A 379 6.43 9.87 1.90
C THR A 379 6.28 8.57 2.68
N GLY A 380 6.87 8.45 3.87
CA GLY A 380 7.05 7.16 4.53
C GLY A 380 8.22 6.35 3.94
N ASP A 381 8.43 5.16 4.49
CA ASP A 381 9.58 4.32 4.14
C ASP A 381 9.22 3.35 3.00
N LEU A 382 9.60 3.69 1.79
CA LEU A 382 9.61 2.75 0.67
C LEU A 382 10.87 1.88 0.78
N VAL A 383 10.68 0.56 0.85
CA VAL A 383 11.76 -0.42 1.06
C VAL A 383 11.68 -1.49 -0.03
N ILE A 384 12.65 -1.52 -0.94
CA ILE A 384 12.70 -2.50 -2.03
C ILE A 384 13.86 -3.47 -1.77
N ASP A 385 13.56 -4.77 -1.77
CA ASP A 385 14.52 -5.84 -1.46
C ASP A 385 15.31 -5.58 -0.16
N GLY A 386 14.62 -5.04 0.86
CA GLY A 386 15.23 -4.71 2.14
C GLY A 386 16.02 -3.40 2.15
N VAL A 387 16.11 -2.67 1.03
CA VAL A 387 16.84 -1.40 0.93
C VAL A 387 15.86 -0.22 0.97
N PRO A 388 15.94 0.64 2.00
CA PRO A 388 15.14 1.85 2.05
C PRO A 388 15.44 2.81 0.90
N SER A 389 14.41 3.54 0.45
CA SER A 389 14.59 4.63 -0.51
C SER A 389 15.61 5.67 0.02
N PRO A 390 16.62 6.04 -0.77
CA PRO A 390 17.68 6.96 -0.31
C PRO A 390 17.20 8.40 -0.13
N PHE A 391 16.06 8.78 -0.73
CA PHE A 391 15.57 10.17 -0.75
C PHE A 391 14.08 10.26 -0.42
N PRO A 392 13.65 9.86 0.80
CA PRO A 392 12.27 10.07 1.20
C PRO A 392 11.96 11.57 1.28
N MET A 393 10.77 11.99 0.83
CA MET A 393 10.34 13.37 1.02
C MET A 393 10.15 13.63 2.51
N PRO A 394 10.79 14.68 3.09
CA PRO A 394 10.66 14.99 4.50
C PRO A 394 9.28 15.60 4.84
N SER A 395 8.89 15.54 6.11
CA SER A 395 7.73 16.25 6.63
C SER A 395 8.01 17.74 6.75
N PHE A 396 7.11 18.58 6.24
CA PHE A 396 7.16 20.03 6.38
C PHE A 396 6.16 20.57 7.42
N ALA A 397 5.46 19.71 8.15
CA ALA A 397 4.45 20.13 9.11
C ALA A 397 4.96 21.07 10.20
N ALA A 398 6.21 20.91 10.66
CA ALA A 398 6.83 21.77 11.67
C ALA A 398 7.50 23.03 11.11
N VAL A 399 7.73 23.08 9.77
CA VAL A 399 8.53 24.14 9.12
C VAL A 399 7.66 25.16 8.40
N LEU A 400 6.58 24.68 7.76
CA LEU A 400 5.70 25.53 6.93
C LEU A 400 4.33 25.71 7.57
N SER A 401 3.84 26.96 7.54
CA SER A 401 2.46 27.28 7.93
C SER A 401 1.45 26.73 6.91
N ASP A 402 0.17 26.66 7.29
CA ASP A 402 -0.91 26.24 6.38
C ASP A 402 -0.99 27.11 5.14
N GLN A 403 -0.78 28.42 5.28
CA GLN A 403 -0.75 29.35 4.15
C GLN A 403 0.45 29.08 3.23
N GLN A 404 1.64 28.87 3.77
CA GLN A 404 2.83 28.58 2.96
C GLN A 404 2.69 27.26 2.18
N ILE A 405 2.08 26.23 2.80
CA ILE A 405 1.79 24.96 2.10
C ILE A 405 0.75 25.19 1.00
N ALA A 406 -0.31 25.94 1.28
CA ALA A 406 -1.31 26.28 0.28
C ALA A 406 -0.71 27.04 -0.91
N ASP A 407 0.15 28.03 -0.63
CA ASP A 407 0.81 28.84 -1.65
C ASP A 407 1.72 27.99 -2.56
N VAL A 408 2.60 27.16 -1.96
CA VAL A 408 3.51 26.32 -2.75
C VAL A 408 2.77 25.24 -3.53
N LEU A 409 1.74 24.63 -2.97
CA LEU A 409 0.95 23.63 -3.70
C LEU A 409 0.14 24.26 -4.81
N SER A 410 -0.39 25.47 -4.62
CA SER A 410 -1.06 26.24 -5.70
C SER A 410 -0.07 26.58 -6.82
N PHE A 411 1.14 27.03 -6.49
CA PHE A 411 2.21 27.26 -7.45
C PHE A 411 2.55 25.99 -8.25
N VAL A 412 2.75 24.85 -7.58
CA VAL A 412 3.04 23.55 -8.23
C VAL A 412 1.88 23.12 -9.13
N ARG A 413 0.65 23.27 -8.69
CA ARG A 413 -0.55 22.85 -9.42
C ARG A 413 -0.85 23.73 -10.64
N ALA A 414 -0.42 25.00 -10.62
CA ALA A 414 -0.49 25.88 -11.78
C ALA A 414 0.74 25.76 -12.70
N GLY A 415 1.90 25.34 -12.13
CA GLY A 415 3.18 25.31 -12.79
C GLY A 415 3.31 24.30 -13.91
N TRP A 416 4.28 24.52 -14.79
CA TRP A 416 4.66 23.63 -15.92
C TRP A 416 3.47 23.13 -16.76
N ASN A 417 2.42 23.94 -16.82
CA ASN A 417 1.16 23.65 -17.50
C ASN A 417 0.31 22.54 -16.81
N ASN A 418 0.49 22.31 -15.51
CA ASN A 418 -0.36 21.37 -14.78
C ASN A 418 -1.85 21.77 -14.79
N GLY A 419 -2.14 23.06 -14.66
CA GLY A 419 -3.50 23.57 -14.85
C GLY A 419 -4.54 23.08 -13.83
N ALA A 420 -4.08 22.57 -12.68
CA ALA A 420 -4.95 22.04 -11.65
C ALA A 420 -5.42 23.13 -10.65
N PRO A 421 -6.55 22.95 -9.95
CA PRO A 421 -7.10 23.95 -9.03
C PRO A 421 -6.14 24.32 -7.89
N ALA A 422 -6.17 25.58 -7.45
CA ALA A 422 -5.41 26.05 -6.30
C ALA A 422 -5.84 25.36 -4.99
N VAL A 423 -4.94 25.33 -4.00
CA VAL A 423 -5.16 24.76 -2.67
C VAL A 423 -5.42 25.88 -1.67
N GLY A 424 -6.45 25.73 -0.83
CA GLY A 424 -6.77 26.67 0.23
C GLY A 424 -6.07 26.35 1.57
N ALA A 425 -5.66 27.39 2.32
CA ALA A 425 -5.08 27.21 3.64
C ALA A 425 -6.01 26.47 4.64
N ALA A 426 -7.32 26.61 4.49
CA ALA A 426 -8.31 25.92 5.30
C ALA A 426 -8.30 24.39 5.06
N GLU A 427 -8.05 23.95 3.82
CA GLU A 427 -7.92 22.53 3.47
C GLU A 427 -6.66 21.94 4.12
N VAL A 428 -5.55 22.70 4.06
CA VAL A 428 -4.29 22.32 4.73
C VAL A 428 -4.48 22.19 6.24
N ALA A 429 -5.11 23.19 6.89
CA ALA A 429 -5.39 23.19 8.33
C ALA A 429 -6.25 21.99 8.74
N LYS A 430 -7.28 21.66 7.96
CA LYS A 430 -8.15 20.50 8.20
C LYS A 430 -7.36 19.19 8.17
N LEU A 431 -6.53 18.98 7.13
CA LEU A 431 -5.70 17.77 7.00
C LEU A 431 -4.61 17.69 8.08
N ARG A 432 -3.93 18.79 8.40
CA ARG A 432 -2.96 18.86 9.49
C ARG A 432 -3.58 18.38 10.80
N LYS A 433 -4.78 18.87 11.15
CA LYS A 433 -5.48 18.47 12.37
C LYS A 433 -5.84 16.99 12.37
N SER A 434 -6.36 16.44 11.26
CA SER A 434 -6.78 15.04 11.18
C SER A 434 -5.59 14.07 11.23
N THR A 435 -4.48 14.41 10.56
CA THR A 435 -3.29 13.53 10.50
C THR A 435 -2.44 13.58 11.76
N GLN A 436 -2.44 14.71 12.51
CA GLN A 436 -1.81 14.77 13.84
C GLN A 436 -2.53 13.92 14.88
N ALA A 437 -3.86 13.85 14.82
CA ALA A 437 -4.66 13.04 15.73
C ALA A 437 -4.53 11.53 15.48
N ALA A 438 -4.04 11.13 14.32
CA ALA A 438 -3.84 9.74 13.94
C ALA A 438 -2.47 9.15 14.33
N ARG A 439 -1.52 10.01 14.74
CA ARG A 439 -0.20 9.63 15.27
C ARG A 439 -0.24 9.44 16.77
#